data_2886ace4f6ccf94c84833efc3c69f15d
#
_entry.id   2886ace4f6ccf94c84833efc3c69f15d
#
_cell.length_a   1.000
_cell.length_b   1.000
_cell.length_c   1.000
_cell.angle_alpha   90.00
_cell.angle_beta   90.00
_cell.angle_gamma   90.00
#
_symmetry.space_group_name_H-M   'P 1'
#
loop_
_entity.id
_entity.type
_entity.pdbx_description
1 polymer ?
#
loop_
_entity_poly.entity_id
_entity_poly.type
_entity_poly.pdbx_seq_one_letter_code
_entity_poly.pdbx_strand_id
1 'polypeptide(L)'
;RDVLGSRGLGDVYKRQVDGKRIDKYSSRQLTAYRRYDIGFVFQFYNLVQNLTVKENVELATQICKEPLDIVKTIEAVGLSDRIGNFPSQLSGGEQQRVAIARALAKNPKMLLCDEPTGALDINTGKTILKLLSDMCKKNGITVVVITHNQAISAMGDKVIKIKNGIVDSVVINDNPVSVDAIDW
;
A
#
# COMPACT_ATOMS: atom_id res chain seq x y z
N ARG A 1 8.66 12.51 7.02
CA ARG A 1 9.29 13.63 7.43
C ARG A 1 9.02 13.94 8.87
N ASP A 2 10.00 14.30 9.48
CA ASP A 2 9.81 15.05 10.65
C ASP A 2 9.64 16.52 10.33
N VAL A 3 8.39 16.93 10.29
CA VAL A 3 8.04 18.32 10.04
C VAL A 3 8.42 19.18 11.21
N LEU A 4 8.45 18.58 12.41
CA LEU A 4 8.69 19.28 13.65
C LEU A 4 10.19 19.43 13.93
N GLY A 5 10.98 18.45 13.51
CA GLY A 5 12.42 18.44 13.76
C GLY A 5 13.26 19.24 12.78
N SER A 6 12.64 19.78 11.76
CA SER A 6 13.40 20.51 10.74
C SER A 6 14.04 21.81 11.22
N ARG A 7 13.60 22.35 12.35
CA ARG A 7 14.16 23.58 12.91
C ARG A 7 14.97 23.28 14.17
N GLY A 8 16.26 23.40 14.08
CA GLY A 8 17.17 23.44 15.22
C GLY A 8 17.72 22.11 15.72
N LEU A 9 17.31 20.97 15.16
CA LEU A 9 17.79 19.66 15.58
C LEU A 9 18.81 19.02 14.61
N GLY A 10 19.30 19.77 13.63
CA GLY A 10 20.35 19.35 12.72
C GLY A 10 20.07 18.00 12.04
N ASP A 11 21.05 17.13 11.99
CA ASP A 11 21.03 15.82 11.31
C ASP A 11 20.33 14.70 12.09
N VAL A 12 19.49 15.00 13.07
CA VAL A 12 18.85 14.00 13.93
C VAL A 12 17.93 13.06 13.14
N TYR A 13 17.36 13.52 12.05
CA TYR A 13 16.37 12.75 11.27
C TYR A 13 16.95 12.27 9.94
N LYS A 14 17.49 11.08 9.97
CA LYS A 14 17.91 10.38 8.75
C LYS A 14 16.76 9.51 8.24
N ARG A 15 16.28 9.78 7.02
CA ARG A 15 15.33 8.92 6.32
C ARG A 15 16.07 8.16 5.23
N GLN A 16 16.13 6.86 5.38
CA GLN A 16 16.75 5.97 4.39
C GLN A 16 15.71 4.98 3.87
N VAL A 17 15.73 4.76 2.56
CA VAL A 17 14.97 3.71 1.92
C VAL A 17 15.93 3.01 0.96
N ASP A 18 16.03 1.70 1.09
CA ASP A 18 16.92 0.89 0.26
C ASP A 18 18.38 1.43 0.28
N GLY A 19 18.87 1.77 1.48
CA GLY A 19 20.21 2.34 1.69
C GLY A 19 20.42 3.78 1.21
N LYS A 20 19.43 4.39 0.55
CA LYS A 20 19.52 5.76 0.01
C LYS A 20 18.91 6.78 0.96
N ARG A 21 19.61 7.86 1.23
CA ARG A 21 19.12 8.97 2.06
C ARG A 21 18.13 9.83 1.28
N ILE A 22 16.84 9.70 1.61
CA ILE A 22 15.75 10.45 0.98
C ILE A 22 15.50 11.82 1.64
N ASP A 23 16.02 12.05 2.85
CA ASP A 23 15.96 13.34 3.54
C ASP A 23 16.75 14.45 2.82
N LYS A 24 17.72 14.07 1.98
CA LYS A 24 18.51 14.99 1.14
C LYS A 24 17.95 15.19 -0.27
N TYR A 25 16.83 14.55 -0.59
CA TYR A 25 16.25 14.65 -1.92
C TYR A 25 15.63 16.04 -2.17
N SER A 26 15.90 16.61 -3.33
CA SER A 26 15.18 17.77 -3.84
C SER A 26 13.70 17.43 -4.09
N SER A 27 12.85 18.44 -4.24
CA SER A 27 11.42 18.23 -4.56
C SER A 27 11.22 17.40 -5.83
N ARG A 28 12.06 17.58 -6.85
CA ARG A 28 12.04 16.80 -8.09
C ARG A 28 12.39 15.33 -7.85
N GLN A 29 13.40 15.07 -7.01
CA GLN A 29 13.80 13.71 -6.65
C GLN A 29 12.73 13.01 -5.78
N LEU A 30 12.09 13.73 -4.86
CA LEU A 30 10.97 13.20 -4.07
C LEU A 30 9.76 12.88 -4.95
N THR A 31 9.49 13.70 -5.96
CA THR A 31 8.42 13.42 -6.94
C THR A 31 8.74 12.17 -7.75
N ALA A 32 9.97 12.02 -8.23
CA ALA A 32 10.41 10.82 -8.93
C ALA A 32 10.33 9.57 -8.03
N TYR A 33 10.76 9.67 -6.78
CA TYR A 33 10.68 8.60 -5.80
C TYR A 33 9.23 8.14 -5.56
N ARG A 34 8.28 9.08 -5.33
CA ARG A 34 6.86 8.73 -5.19
C ARG A 34 6.27 8.12 -6.46
N ARG A 35 6.75 8.58 -7.62
CA ARG A 35 6.27 8.12 -8.92
C ARG A 35 6.70 6.68 -9.19
N TYR A 36 7.95 6.32 -8.93
CA TYR A 36 8.53 5.06 -9.38
C TYR A 36 8.62 4.00 -8.27
N ASP A 37 8.92 4.41 -7.05
CA ASP A 37 9.24 3.46 -5.97
C ASP A 37 8.08 3.22 -5.00
N ILE A 38 7.04 4.09 -4.99
CA ILE A 38 5.93 4.00 -4.03
C ILE A 38 4.60 3.73 -4.72
N GLY A 39 3.89 2.70 -4.29
CA GLY A 39 2.47 2.50 -4.56
C GLY A 39 1.62 3.01 -3.38
N PHE A 40 0.50 3.66 -3.67
CA PHE A 40 -0.44 4.13 -2.66
C PHE A 40 -1.78 3.42 -2.79
N VAL A 41 -2.30 2.92 -1.68
CA VAL A 41 -3.63 2.33 -1.54
C VAL A 41 -4.38 3.12 -0.48
N PHE A 42 -5.53 3.69 -0.82
CA PHE A 42 -6.33 4.55 0.05
C PHE A 42 -7.61 3.84 0.49
N GLN A 43 -8.18 4.26 1.62
CA GLN A 43 -9.43 3.76 2.16
C GLN A 43 -10.61 3.94 1.18
N PHE A 44 -10.68 5.05 0.46
CA PHE A 44 -11.75 5.38 -0.49
C PHE A 44 -11.39 5.08 -1.95
N TYR A 45 -10.59 4.06 -2.21
CA TYR A 45 -10.21 3.49 -3.51
C TYR A 45 -9.65 4.51 -4.53
N ASN A 46 -10.19 5.72 -4.62
CA ASN A 46 -9.81 6.79 -5.55
C ASN A 46 -9.76 6.34 -7.02
N LEU A 47 -10.76 5.54 -7.43
CA LEU A 47 -10.89 5.08 -8.82
C LEU A 47 -11.55 6.16 -9.68
N VAL A 48 -11.13 6.22 -10.93
CA VAL A 48 -11.76 7.07 -11.94
C VAL A 48 -13.03 6.38 -12.41
N GLN A 49 -14.19 6.97 -12.14
CA GLN A 49 -15.50 6.32 -12.26
C GLN A 49 -15.90 6.00 -13.71
N ASN A 50 -15.43 6.76 -14.67
CA ASN A 50 -15.69 6.58 -16.10
C ASN A 50 -14.63 5.76 -16.86
N LEU A 51 -13.72 5.11 -16.12
CA LEU A 51 -12.74 4.17 -16.63
C LEU A 51 -13.04 2.76 -16.11
N THR A 52 -12.83 1.77 -16.95
CA THR A 52 -12.91 0.35 -16.60
C THR A 52 -11.81 -0.05 -15.60
N VAL A 53 -11.89 -1.26 -15.05
CA VAL A 53 -10.83 -1.85 -14.22
C VAL A 53 -9.48 -1.78 -14.93
N LYS A 54 -9.43 -2.24 -16.20
CA LYS A 54 -8.21 -2.22 -16.99
C LYS A 54 -7.65 -0.80 -17.13
N GLU A 55 -8.47 0.14 -17.54
CA GLU A 55 -8.06 1.53 -17.77
C GLU A 55 -7.62 2.23 -16.46
N ASN A 56 -8.28 1.94 -15.33
CA ASN A 56 -7.85 2.44 -14.03
C ASN A 56 -6.44 1.95 -13.64
N VAL A 57 -6.11 0.69 -13.94
CA VAL A 57 -4.77 0.13 -13.70
C VAL A 57 -3.77 0.69 -14.70
N GLU A 58 -4.13 0.77 -15.98
CA GLU A 58 -3.30 1.28 -17.06
C GLU A 58 -2.88 2.74 -16.84
N LEU A 59 -3.77 3.57 -16.31
CA LEU A 59 -3.48 4.98 -16.02
C LEU A 59 -2.23 5.15 -15.14
N ALA A 60 -2.00 4.23 -14.19
CA ALA A 60 -0.82 4.29 -13.33
C ALA A 60 0.47 3.87 -14.04
N THR A 61 0.38 3.02 -15.07
CA THR A 61 1.55 2.52 -15.80
C THR A 61 2.13 3.56 -16.76
N GLN A 62 1.30 4.49 -17.26
CA GLN A 62 1.72 5.53 -18.20
C GLN A 62 2.85 6.43 -17.67
N ILE A 63 3.00 6.54 -16.36
CA ILE A 63 4.01 7.38 -15.73
C ILE A 63 5.21 6.58 -15.20
N CYS A 64 5.26 5.27 -15.44
CA CYS A 64 6.29 4.37 -14.91
C CYS A 64 7.32 3.99 -15.97
N LYS A 65 8.52 3.60 -15.54
CA LYS A 65 9.60 3.19 -16.45
C LYS A 65 9.48 1.72 -16.82
N GLU A 66 9.16 0.88 -15.86
CA GLU A 66 9.12 -0.57 -15.96
C GLU A 66 7.84 -1.12 -15.31
N PRO A 67 6.66 -0.79 -15.88
CA PRO A 67 5.39 -1.26 -15.32
C PRO A 67 5.26 -2.78 -15.46
N LEU A 68 4.50 -3.38 -14.54
CA LEU A 68 4.08 -4.77 -14.66
C LEU A 68 3.03 -4.92 -15.77
N ASP A 69 2.89 -6.13 -16.27
CA ASP A 69 1.80 -6.48 -17.20
C ASP A 69 0.44 -6.26 -16.52
N ILE A 70 -0.41 -5.47 -17.18
CA ILE A 70 -1.69 -5.03 -16.62
C ILE A 70 -2.64 -6.21 -16.42
N VAL A 71 -2.73 -7.11 -17.40
CA VAL A 71 -3.65 -8.25 -17.34
C VAL A 71 -3.24 -9.21 -16.23
N LYS A 72 -1.95 -9.55 -16.16
CA LYS A 72 -1.41 -10.40 -15.09
C LYS A 72 -1.56 -9.75 -13.71
N THR A 73 -1.43 -8.43 -13.61
CA THR A 73 -1.63 -7.71 -12.35
C THR A 73 -3.09 -7.76 -11.90
N ILE A 74 -4.04 -7.61 -12.82
CA ILE A 74 -5.49 -7.74 -12.54
C ILE A 74 -5.84 -9.18 -12.15
N GLU A 75 -5.26 -10.16 -12.83
CA GLU A 75 -5.40 -11.58 -12.50
C GLU A 75 -4.86 -11.88 -11.08
N ALA A 76 -3.70 -11.36 -10.73
CA ALA A 76 -3.08 -11.56 -9.42
C ALA A 76 -3.93 -11.04 -8.25
N VAL A 77 -4.81 -10.07 -8.49
CA VAL A 77 -5.77 -9.57 -7.49
C VAL A 77 -7.15 -10.23 -7.61
N GLY A 78 -7.30 -11.25 -8.46
CA GLY A 78 -8.55 -12.03 -8.64
C GLY A 78 -9.69 -11.24 -9.30
N LEU A 79 -9.39 -10.46 -10.35
CA LEU A 79 -10.36 -9.63 -11.06
C LEU A 79 -10.40 -9.89 -12.57
N SER A 80 -9.94 -11.06 -13.04
CA SER A 80 -9.93 -11.41 -14.47
C SER A 80 -11.31 -11.26 -15.12
N ASP A 81 -12.38 -11.71 -14.44
CA ASP A 81 -13.75 -11.65 -14.94
C ASP A 81 -14.37 -10.24 -14.85
N ARG A 82 -13.66 -9.28 -14.27
CA ARG A 82 -14.11 -7.90 -14.06
C ARG A 82 -13.32 -6.88 -14.88
N ILE A 83 -12.41 -7.30 -15.72
CA ILE A 83 -11.45 -6.45 -16.42
C ILE A 83 -12.09 -5.30 -17.22
N GLY A 84 -13.28 -5.53 -17.79
CA GLY A 84 -14.06 -4.54 -18.55
C GLY A 84 -15.11 -3.79 -17.73
N ASN A 85 -15.28 -4.10 -16.43
CA ASN A 85 -16.29 -3.46 -15.60
C ASN A 85 -15.86 -2.05 -15.17
N PHE A 86 -16.84 -1.17 -14.97
CA PHE A 86 -16.67 0.14 -14.37
C PHE A 86 -16.74 0.05 -12.83
N PRO A 87 -16.14 0.99 -12.08
CA PRO A 87 -16.20 0.99 -10.62
C PRO A 87 -17.61 0.88 -10.02
N SER A 88 -18.60 1.50 -10.65
CA SER A 88 -20.02 1.41 -10.24
C SER A 88 -20.63 0.01 -10.31
N GLN A 89 -19.99 -0.91 -11.02
CA GLN A 89 -20.42 -2.31 -11.19
C GLN A 89 -19.69 -3.26 -10.24
N LEU A 90 -18.84 -2.73 -9.35
CA LEU A 90 -17.98 -3.48 -8.45
C LEU A 90 -18.41 -3.31 -7.00
N SER A 91 -18.31 -4.37 -6.20
CA SER A 91 -18.38 -4.29 -4.75
C SER A 91 -17.21 -3.46 -4.16
N GLY A 92 -17.34 -3.00 -2.92
CA GLY A 92 -16.27 -2.27 -2.25
C GLY A 92 -14.94 -3.03 -2.22
N GLY A 93 -14.99 -4.35 -1.94
CA GLY A 93 -13.80 -5.19 -1.95
C GLY A 93 -13.19 -5.37 -3.34
N GLU A 94 -14.01 -5.43 -4.41
CA GLU A 94 -13.50 -5.45 -5.78
C GLU A 94 -12.85 -4.12 -6.14
N GLN A 95 -13.47 -2.98 -5.77
CA GLN A 95 -12.89 -1.66 -5.97
C GLN A 95 -11.55 -1.51 -5.24
N GLN A 96 -11.44 -2.03 -4.00
CA GLN A 96 -10.18 -2.04 -3.26
C GLN A 96 -9.12 -2.89 -3.96
N ARG A 97 -9.47 -4.05 -4.51
CA ARG A 97 -8.53 -4.86 -5.30
C ARG A 97 -8.08 -4.14 -6.58
N VAL A 98 -8.96 -3.38 -7.23
CA VAL A 98 -8.55 -2.51 -8.36
C VAL A 98 -7.55 -1.45 -7.91
N ALA A 99 -7.77 -0.81 -6.77
CA ALA A 99 -6.83 0.19 -6.21
C ALA A 99 -5.47 -0.44 -5.90
N ILE A 100 -5.45 -1.67 -5.37
CA ILE A 100 -4.22 -2.43 -5.12
C ILE A 100 -3.55 -2.78 -6.45
N ALA A 101 -4.28 -3.30 -7.44
CA ALA A 101 -3.74 -3.62 -8.76
C ALA A 101 -3.12 -2.39 -9.43
N ARG A 102 -3.79 -1.24 -9.35
CA ARG A 102 -3.27 0.04 -9.83
C ARG A 102 -1.95 0.44 -9.15
N ALA A 103 -1.86 0.24 -7.85
CA ALA A 103 -0.64 0.53 -7.11
C ALA A 103 0.50 -0.44 -7.47
N LEU A 104 0.19 -1.73 -7.64
CA LEU A 104 1.14 -2.80 -8.01
C LEU A 104 1.65 -2.67 -9.44
N ALA A 105 0.79 -2.28 -10.39
CA ALA A 105 1.14 -2.16 -11.81
C ALA A 105 2.31 -1.20 -12.05
N LYS A 106 2.55 -0.27 -11.11
CA LYS A 106 3.73 0.60 -11.11
C LYS A 106 5.05 -0.14 -10.85
N ASN A 107 5.01 -1.40 -10.43
CA ASN A 107 6.16 -2.17 -9.97
C ASN A 107 6.92 -1.48 -8.81
N PRO A 108 6.22 -1.10 -7.74
CA PRO A 108 6.79 -0.32 -6.65
C PRO A 108 7.66 -1.18 -5.73
N LYS A 109 8.63 -0.56 -5.06
CA LYS A 109 9.40 -1.20 -3.98
C LYS A 109 8.65 -1.23 -2.66
N MET A 110 7.69 -0.33 -2.49
CA MET A 110 6.91 -0.19 -1.26
C MET A 110 5.45 0.16 -1.57
N LEU A 111 4.53 -0.49 -0.86
CA LEU A 111 3.12 -0.14 -0.82
C LEU A 111 2.81 0.58 0.49
N LEU A 112 2.22 1.76 0.41
CA LEU A 112 1.67 2.48 1.54
C LEU A 112 0.16 2.36 1.50
N CYS A 113 -0.41 1.64 2.46
CA CYS A 113 -1.83 1.34 2.56
C CYS A 113 -2.43 2.10 3.75
N ASP A 114 -3.32 3.04 3.46
CA ASP A 114 -4.03 3.83 4.46
C ASP A 114 -5.42 3.25 4.66
N GLU A 115 -5.65 2.63 5.82
CA GLU A 115 -6.89 1.93 6.20
C GLU A 115 -7.44 1.02 5.09
N PRO A 116 -6.65 0.07 4.55
CA PRO A 116 -7.02 -0.68 3.35
C PRO A 116 -8.25 -1.58 3.54
N THR A 117 -8.71 -1.76 4.76
CA THR A 117 -9.87 -2.59 5.13
C THR A 117 -10.96 -1.81 5.84
N GLY A 118 -10.77 -0.51 6.10
CA GLY A 118 -11.65 0.28 6.95
C GLY A 118 -13.09 0.48 6.44
N ALA A 119 -13.34 0.26 5.16
CA ALA A 119 -14.66 0.36 4.54
C ALA A 119 -15.24 -1.00 4.12
N LEU A 120 -14.67 -2.11 4.60
CA LEU A 120 -15.00 -3.46 4.18
C LEU A 120 -15.55 -4.30 5.33
N ASP A 121 -16.38 -5.30 5.00
CA ASP A 121 -16.75 -6.33 5.95
C ASP A 121 -15.54 -7.23 6.30
N ILE A 122 -15.65 -7.97 7.39
CA ILE A 122 -14.58 -8.79 7.96
C ILE A 122 -13.98 -9.76 6.93
N ASN A 123 -14.82 -10.48 6.20
CA ASN A 123 -14.37 -11.53 5.27
C ASN A 123 -13.63 -10.91 4.08
N THR A 124 -14.18 -9.84 3.54
CA THR A 124 -13.55 -9.06 2.46
C THR A 124 -12.25 -8.43 2.96
N GLY A 125 -12.23 -7.87 4.17
CA GLY A 125 -11.03 -7.32 4.80
C GLY A 125 -9.92 -8.37 4.94
N LYS A 126 -10.23 -9.57 5.42
CA LYS A 126 -9.28 -10.68 5.48
C LYS A 126 -8.71 -11.04 4.11
N THR A 127 -9.55 -11.05 3.07
CA THR A 127 -9.11 -11.29 1.69
C THR A 127 -8.09 -10.24 1.23
N ILE A 128 -8.33 -8.97 1.53
CA ILE A 128 -7.40 -7.86 1.21
C ILE A 128 -6.08 -8.01 1.97
N LEU A 129 -6.12 -8.29 3.27
CA LEU A 129 -4.90 -8.47 4.06
C LEU A 129 -4.08 -9.67 3.58
N LYS A 130 -4.74 -10.77 3.19
CA LYS A 130 -4.08 -11.94 2.62
C LYS A 130 -3.38 -11.60 1.31
N LEU A 131 -4.06 -10.85 0.43
CA LEU A 131 -3.46 -10.35 -0.82
C LEU A 131 -2.21 -9.50 -0.53
N LEU A 132 -2.27 -8.56 0.40
CA LEU A 132 -1.14 -7.72 0.77
C LEU A 132 0.02 -8.52 1.37
N SER A 133 -0.27 -9.50 2.24
CA SER A 133 0.72 -10.42 2.80
C SER A 133 1.40 -11.26 1.71
N ASP A 134 0.63 -11.77 0.75
CA ASP A 134 1.15 -12.53 -0.38
C ASP A 134 2.07 -11.68 -1.25
N MET A 135 1.72 -10.42 -1.51
CA MET A 135 2.58 -9.49 -2.26
C MET A 135 3.92 -9.25 -1.54
N CYS A 136 3.88 -9.09 -0.22
CA CYS A 136 5.10 -8.95 0.59
C CYS A 136 5.99 -10.20 0.45
N LYS A 137 5.44 -11.38 0.69
CA LYS A 137 6.18 -12.65 0.74
C LYS A 137 6.67 -13.13 -0.62
N LYS A 138 5.84 -13.03 -1.66
CA LYS A 138 6.14 -13.56 -3.00
C LYS A 138 6.96 -12.61 -3.86
N ASN A 139 6.71 -11.32 -3.74
CA ASN A 139 7.31 -10.31 -4.61
C ASN A 139 8.39 -9.47 -3.91
N GLY A 140 8.62 -9.68 -2.61
CA GLY A 140 9.61 -8.91 -1.84
C GLY A 140 9.27 -7.43 -1.67
N ILE A 141 8.00 -7.05 -1.87
CA ILE A 141 7.54 -5.66 -1.74
C ILE A 141 7.37 -5.34 -0.25
N THR A 142 7.91 -4.23 0.21
CA THR A 142 7.62 -3.75 1.56
C THR A 142 6.20 -3.20 1.61
N VAL A 143 5.34 -3.77 2.47
CA VAL A 143 3.97 -3.29 2.68
C VAL A 143 3.89 -2.59 4.02
N VAL A 144 3.48 -1.33 4.03
CA VAL A 144 3.22 -0.54 5.23
C VAL A 144 1.72 -0.31 5.32
N VAL A 145 1.09 -0.84 6.36
CA VAL A 145 -0.33 -0.66 6.64
C VAL A 145 -0.49 0.34 7.78
N ILE A 146 -1.22 1.41 7.54
CA ILE A 146 -1.67 2.36 8.56
C ILE A 146 -3.09 1.95 8.91
N THR A 147 -3.33 1.66 10.19
CA THR A 147 -4.65 1.26 10.66
C THR A 147 -4.84 1.57 12.13
N HIS A 148 -6.07 1.81 12.53
CA HIS A 148 -6.48 1.90 13.94
C HIS A 148 -6.96 0.55 14.49
N ASN A 149 -7.12 -0.49 13.64
CA ASN A 149 -7.48 -1.82 14.07
C ASN A 149 -6.26 -2.57 14.64
N GLN A 150 -6.25 -2.72 15.95
CA GLN A 150 -5.12 -3.37 16.66
C GLN A 150 -4.98 -4.86 16.34
N ALA A 151 -6.06 -5.54 15.95
CA ALA A 151 -6.02 -6.97 15.61
C ALA A 151 -5.08 -7.23 14.42
N ILE A 152 -5.01 -6.31 13.46
CA ILE A 152 -4.14 -6.41 12.29
C ILE A 152 -2.65 -6.39 12.68
N SER A 153 -2.30 -5.78 13.81
CA SER A 153 -0.89 -5.68 14.24
C SER A 153 -0.22 -7.04 14.46
N ALA A 154 -1.00 -8.06 14.82
CA ALA A 154 -0.47 -9.40 15.07
C ALA A 154 0.11 -10.09 13.82
N MET A 155 -0.30 -9.69 12.61
CA MET A 155 0.24 -10.22 11.35
C MET A 155 1.47 -9.48 10.83
N GLY A 156 1.80 -8.33 11.39
CA GLY A 156 2.93 -7.52 10.92
C GLY A 156 4.26 -8.01 11.46
N ASP A 157 5.30 -8.03 10.63
CA ASP A 157 6.68 -8.33 11.04
C ASP A 157 7.22 -7.25 11.98
N LYS A 158 6.75 -6.02 11.81
CA LYS A 158 7.12 -4.87 12.62
C LYS A 158 5.93 -3.97 12.88
N VAL A 159 5.69 -3.68 14.14
CA VAL A 159 4.58 -2.82 14.59
C VAL A 159 5.15 -1.53 15.18
N ILE A 160 4.71 -0.39 14.65
CA ILE A 160 5.08 0.94 15.14
C ILE A 160 3.82 1.59 15.69
N LYS A 161 3.76 1.81 17.00
CA LYS A 161 2.67 2.54 17.63
C LYS A 161 2.97 4.02 17.66
N ILE A 162 2.01 4.82 17.20
CA ILE A 162 2.11 6.28 17.19
C ILE A 162 1.05 6.83 18.15
N LYS A 163 1.46 7.71 19.06
CA LYS A 163 0.57 8.41 19.99
C LYS A 163 0.95 9.88 20.03
N ASN A 164 -0.02 10.77 19.88
CA ASN A 164 0.17 12.23 19.90
C ASN A 164 1.26 12.71 18.90
N GLY A 165 1.37 12.07 17.73
CA GLY A 165 2.32 12.43 16.69
C GLY A 165 3.76 11.98 16.92
N ILE A 166 4.02 11.20 17.97
CA ILE A 166 5.33 10.62 18.27
C ILE A 166 5.28 9.09 18.27
N VAL A 167 6.42 8.46 18.04
CA VAL A 167 6.55 7.00 18.17
C VAL A 167 6.49 6.63 19.65
N ASP A 168 5.46 5.91 20.04
CA ASP A 168 5.25 5.40 21.39
C ASP A 168 6.04 4.11 21.63
N SER A 169 5.95 3.17 20.71
CA SER A 169 6.68 1.91 20.77
C SER A 169 6.96 1.33 19.39
N VAL A 170 8.00 0.49 19.31
CA VAL A 170 8.36 -0.32 18.14
C VAL A 170 8.55 -1.75 18.60
N VAL A 171 7.77 -2.66 18.03
CA VAL A 171 7.83 -4.09 18.34
C VAL A 171 8.20 -4.84 17.07
N ILE A 172 9.20 -5.70 17.15
CA ILE A 172 9.52 -6.68 16.11
C ILE A 172 8.81 -7.97 16.48
N ASN A 173 8.08 -8.54 15.53
CA ASN A 173 7.33 -9.75 15.70
C ASN A 173 8.01 -10.89 14.94
N ASP A 174 8.68 -11.76 15.67
CA ASP A 174 9.43 -12.88 15.09
C ASP A 174 8.51 -14.01 14.59
N ASN A 175 7.24 -14.01 15.01
CA ASN A 175 6.25 -15.01 14.63
C ASN A 175 4.91 -14.37 14.27
N PRO A 176 4.83 -13.67 13.11
CA PRO A 176 3.58 -13.06 12.65
C PRO A 176 2.48 -14.13 12.47
N VAL A 177 1.30 -13.88 13.00
CA VAL A 177 0.16 -14.79 12.82
C VAL A 177 -0.39 -14.73 11.40
N SER A 178 -1.02 -15.80 10.94
CA SER A 178 -1.70 -15.79 9.66
C SER A 178 -2.94 -14.88 9.71
N VAL A 179 -3.33 -14.34 8.58
CA VAL A 179 -4.54 -13.50 8.46
C VAL A 179 -5.78 -14.24 8.94
N ASP A 180 -5.83 -15.56 8.72
CA ASP A 180 -6.99 -16.38 9.09
C ASP A 180 -7.15 -16.51 10.61
N ALA A 181 -6.08 -16.36 11.38
CA ALA A 181 -6.04 -16.42 12.83
C ALA A 181 -6.30 -15.07 13.53
N ILE A 182 -6.54 -14.00 12.76
CA ILE A 182 -6.86 -12.69 13.34
C ILE A 182 -8.31 -12.67 13.79
N ASP A 183 -8.53 -12.39 15.07
CA ASP A 183 -9.83 -12.02 15.64
C ASP A 183 -10.09 -10.54 15.38
N TRP A 184 -11.11 -10.28 14.57
CA TRP A 184 -11.38 -8.95 14.00
C TRP A 184 -12.46 -8.21 14.79
#